data_f63fed0a0f7e64ceb5e969d59b6131b7
#
_entry.id   f63fed0a0f7e64ceb5e969d59b6131b7
#
_cell.length_a   1.000
_cell.length_b   1.000
_cell.length_c   1.000
_cell.angle_alpha   90.00
_cell.angle_beta   90.00
_cell.angle_gamma   90.00
#
_symmetry.space_group_name_H-M   'P 1'
#
loop_
_entity.id
_entity.type
_entity.pdbx_description
1 polymer ?
#
loop_
_entity_poly.entity_id
_entity_poly.type
_entity_poly.pdbx_seq_one_letter_code
_entity_poly.pdbx_strand_id
1 'polypeptide(L)'
;MIEQIAAFFTIEMIYLWLNIGIIPFWLILIIFPQSKICGLLVTSVFPFFVLTAVYTYLGYYFYISGYDFNYNFTLYLGLYDLRNLFEAEAFLIMFWTHFLAMNLFCGAWIMKDSQKLFMSKYIVFFPIIITYFIGPLGLVVYWIIRMFYAKRINLLD
;
A
#
# COMPACT_ATOMS: atom_id res chain seq x y z
N MET A 1 -19.18 26.40 8.86
CA MET A 1 -18.02 25.74 9.48
C MET A 1 -18.11 24.21 9.38
N ILE A 2 -19.19 23.55 9.80
CA ILE A 2 -19.36 22.08 9.67
C ILE A 2 -19.40 21.66 8.20
N GLU A 3 -20.15 22.36 7.34
CA GLU A 3 -20.22 22.09 5.89
C GLU A 3 -18.85 22.27 5.20
N GLN A 4 -18.07 23.26 5.62
CA GLN A 4 -16.71 23.45 5.09
C GLN A 4 -15.77 22.32 5.48
N ILE A 5 -15.89 21.80 6.72
CA ILE A 5 -15.12 20.64 7.16
C ILE A 5 -15.58 19.38 6.42
N ALA A 6 -16.88 19.19 6.23
CA ALA A 6 -17.41 18.04 5.46
C ALA A 6 -16.93 18.01 4.00
N ALA A 7 -16.73 19.20 3.39
CA ALA A 7 -16.17 19.30 2.04
C ALA A 7 -14.74 18.76 1.90
N PHE A 8 -13.96 18.69 2.99
CA PHE A 8 -12.63 18.08 3.00
C PHE A 8 -12.64 16.55 3.12
N PHE A 9 -13.81 15.96 3.43
CA PHE A 9 -13.98 14.52 3.61
C PHE A 9 -14.84 13.88 2.52
N THR A 10 -14.93 14.50 1.34
CA THR A 10 -15.51 13.83 0.16
C THR A 10 -14.60 12.67 -0.29
N ILE A 11 -15.17 11.71 -1.00
CA ILE A 11 -14.43 10.52 -1.44
C ILE A 11 -13.29 10.91 -2.38
N GLU A 12 -13.50 11.91 -3.25
CA GLU A 12 -12.45 12.45 -4.13
C GLU A 12 -11.31 13.09 -3.32
N MET A 13 -11.63 13.81 -2.25
CA MET A 13 -10.60 14.40 -1.39
C MET A 13 -9.84 13.34 -0.61
N ILE A 14 -10.52 12.30 -0.12
CA ILE A 14 -9.87 11.17 0.54
C ILE A 14 -8.94 10.45 -0.44
N TYR A 15 -9.38 10.21 -1.67
CA TYR A 15 -8.53 9.65 -2.73
C TYR A 15 -7.28 10.50 -2.95
N LEU A 16 -7.42 11.82 -3.06
CA LEU A 16 -6.30 12.74 -3.21
C LEU A 16 -5.34 12.68 -2.01
N TRP A 17 -5.88 12.72 -0.78
CA TRP A 17 -5.10 12.63 0.45
C TRP A 17 -4.34 11.31 0.57
N LEU A 18 -4.94 10.19 0.17
CA LEU A 18 -4.28 8.88 0.15
C LEU A 18 -3.08 8.89 -0.81
N ASN A 19 -3.27 9.39 -2.03
CA ASN A 19 -2.19 9.41 -3.03
C ASN A 19 -1.07 10.38 -2.65
N ILE A 20 -1.38 11.58 -2.18
CA ILE A 20 -0.37 12.55 -1.74
C ILE A 20 0.28 12.10 -0.43
N GLY A 21 -0.53 11.61 0.51
CA GLY A 21 -0.07 11.22 1.85
C GLY A 21 0.88 10.04 1.87
N ILE A 22 0.82 9.16 0.85
CA ILE A 22 1.75 8.02 0.78
C ILE A 22 3.12 8.41 0.19
N ILE A 23 3.20 9.49 -0.60
CA ILE A 23 4.44 9.92 -1.27
C ILE A 23 5.59 10.16 -0.28
N PRO A 24 5.43 10.85 0.85
CA PRO A 24 6.50 11.04 1.82
C PRO A 24 7.12 9.74 2.32
N PHE A 25 6.31 8.70 2.54
CA PHE A 25 6.82 7.39 2.98
C PHE A 25 7.70 6.74 1.92
N TRP A 26 7.29 6.82 0.65
CA TRP A 26 8.10 6.31 -0.47
C TRP A 26 9.37 7.11 -0.68
N LEU A 27 9.32 8.44 -0.56
CA LEU A 27 10.52 9.29 -0.65
C LEU A 27 11.52 8.95 0.46
N ILE A 28 11.06 8.76 1.70
CA ILE A 28 11.93 8.35 2.81
C ILE A 28 12.53 6.97 2.53
N LEU A 29 11.73 6.02 2.05
CA LEU A 29 12.17 4.66 1.75
C LEU A 29 13.24 4.61 0.66
N ILE A 30 13.10 5.46 -0.36
CA ILE A 30 14.00 5.51 -1.52
C ILE A 30 15.27 6.31 -1.22
N ILE A 31 15.13 7.50 -0.61
CA ILE A 31 16.26 8.44 -0.43
C ILE A 31 17.06 8.12 0.83
N PHE A 32 16.36 7.78 1.93
CA PHE A 32 16.96 7.57 3.25
C PHE A 32 16.70 6.18 3.83
N PRO A 33 16.98 5.09 3.08
CA PRO A 33 16.59 3.72 3.44
C PRO A 33 17.16 3.23 4.77
N GLN A 34 18.35 3.72 5.15
CA GLN A 34 19.05 3.28 6.37
C GLN A 34 18.89 4.26 7.54
N SER A 35 18.08 5.31 7.37
CA SER A 35 17.88 6.31 8.42
C SER A 35 16.98 5.79 9.56
N LYS A 36 17.19 6.35 10.77
CA LYS A 36 16.28 6.10 11.89
C LYS A 36 14.84 6.55 11.57
N ILE A 37 14.70 7.58 10.75
CA ILE A 37 13.40 8.10 10.30
C ILE A 37 12.68 7.05 9.43
N CYS A 38 13.39 6.41 8.50
CA CYS A 38 12.83 5.30 7.72
C CYS A 38 12.38 4.16 8.63
N GLY A 39 13.20 3.80 9.62
CA GLY A 39 12.87 2.79 10.62
C GLY A 39 11.62 3.10 11.42
N LEU A 40 11.43 4.36 11.82
CA LEU A 40 10.31 4.80 12.64
C LEU A 40 9.03 5.04 11.83
N LEU A 41 9.13 5.76 10.71
CA LEU A 41 7.96 6.22 9.96
C LEU A 41 7.50 5.24 8.88
N VAL A 42 8.39 4.50 8.24
CA VAL A 42 8.03 3.70 7.06
C VAL A 42 8.04 2.21 7.33
N THR A 43 9.09 1.70 7.97
CA THR A 43 9.22 0.27 8.25
C THR A 43 8.69 -0.14 9.62
N SER A 44 7.89 0.73 10.25
CA SER A 44 7.15 0.50 11.49
C SER A 44 5.68 0.21 11.19
N VAL A 45 4.90 0.04 12.24
CA VAL A 45 3.43 -0.12 12.16
C VAL A 45 2.73 1.21 11.80
N PHE A 46 3.40 2.36 11.97
CA PHE A 46 2.80 3.68 11.88
C PHE A 46 2.05 3.95 10.56
N PRO A 47 2.64 3.80 9.35
CA PRO A 47 1.93 4.10 8.11
C PRO A 47 0.74 3.16 7.89
N PHE A 48 0.86 1.91 8.30
CA PHE A 48 -0.23 0.92 8.19
C PHE A 48 -1.37 1.24 9.12
N PHE A 49 -1.07 1.74 10.34
CA PHE A 49 -2.09 2.22 11.26
C PHE A 49 -2.89 3.38 10.66
N VAL A 50 -2.22 4.36 10.02
CA VAL A 50 -2.88 5.49 9.37
C VAL A 50 -3.77 5.01 8.21
N LEU A 51 -3.25 4.14 7.33
CA LEU A 51 -4.02 3.59 6.20
C LEU A 51 -5.20 2.73 6.67
N THR A 52 -5.00 1.95 7.74
CA THR A 52 -6.08 1.16 8.34
C THR A 52 -7.15 2.04 8.97
N ALA A 53 -6.78 3.15 9.60
CA ALA A 53 -7.74 4.11 10.13
C ALA A 53 -8.61 4.73 9.03
N VAL A 54 -7.99 5.10 7.89
CA VAL A 54 -8.74 5.59 6.71
C VAL A 54 -9.64 4.49 6.15
N TYR A 55 -9.14 3.26 6.02
CA TYR A 55 -9.93 2.13 5.55
C TYR A 55 -11.14 1.86 6.45
N THR A 56 -10.95 1.92 7.78
CA THR A 56 -12.03 1.74 8.76
C THR A 56 -13.06 2.88 8.68
N TYR A 57 -12.58 4.12 8.52
CA TYR A 57 -13.46 5.27 8.30
C TYR A 57 -14.32 5.11 7.06
N LEU A 58 -13.73 4.71 5.92
CA LEU A 58 -14.45 4.44 4.69
C LEU A 58 -15.48 3.32 4.85
N GLY A 59 -15.11 2.22 5.52
CA GLY A 59 -16.03 1.13 5.83
C GLY A 59 -17.23 1.59 6.66
N TYR A 60 -16.99 2.41 7.69
CA TYR A 60 -18.05 2.99 8.50
C TYR A 60 -18.93 3.97 7.70
N TYR A 61 -18.33 4.84 6.91
CA TYR A 61 -19.04 5.79 6.05
C TYR A 61 -19.98 5.09 5.07
N PHE A 62 -19.50 4.08 4.37
CA PHE A 62 -20.32 3.35 3.42
C PHE A 62 -21.36 2.45 4.09
N TYR A 63 -21.07 1.92 5.28
CA TYR A 63 -22.06 1.19 6.07
C TYR A 63 -23.26 2.06 6.42
N ILE A 64 -23.05 3.29 6.90
CA ILE A 64 -24.14 4.24 7.20
C ILE A 64 -24.87 4.69 5.93
N SER A 65 -24.13 4.81 4.80
CA SER A 65 -24.72 5.18 3.51
C SER A 65 -25.55 4.05 2.88
N GLY A 66 -25.66 2.90 3.54
CA GLY A 66 -26.49 1.77 3.09
C GLY A 66 -25.83 0.87 2.04
N TYR A 67 -24.51 0.93 1.91
CA TYR A 67 -23.78 0.01 1.03
C TYR A 67 -23.84 -1.43 1.57
N ASP A 68 -24.25 -2.37 0.73
CA ASP A 68 -24.29 -3.79 1.09
C ASP A 68 -22.91 -4.42 0.91
N PHE A 69 -22.18 -4.61 2.03
CA PHE A 69 -20.89 -5.27 2.01
C PHE A 69 -20.92 -6.74 1.60
N ASN A 70 -22.08 -7.41 1.65
CA ASN A 70 -22.20 -8.78 1.15
C ASN A 70 -21.97 -8.82 -0.37
N TYR A 71 -22.26 -7.73 -1.08
CA TYR A 71 -21.97 -7.60 -2.51
C TYR A 71 -20.49 -7.78 -2.81
N ASN A 72 -19.59 -7.43 -1.90
CA ASN A 72 -18.14 -7.61 -2.08
C ASN A 72 -17.73 -9.08 -2.25
N PHE A 73 -18.51 -10.04 -1.76
CA PHE A 73 -18.20 -11.47 -1.93
C PHE A 73 -18.39 -11.95 -3.37
N THR A 74 -19.09 -11.18 -4.22
CA THR A 74 -19.23 -11.49 -5.64
C THR A 74 -17.90 -11.46 -6.39
N LEU A 75 -16.86 -10.84 -5.82
CA LEU A 75 -15.50 -10.84 -6.38
C LEU A 75 -14.95 -12.25 -6.68
N TYR A 76 -15.47 -13.26 -5.98
CA TYR A 76 -15.05 -14.67 -6.14
C TYR A 76 -15.89 -15.44 -7.17
N LEU A 77 -17.00 -14.88 -7.66
CA LEU A 77 -17.94 -15.58 -8.53
C LEU A 77 -17.52 -15.57 -10.00
N GLY A 78 -16.82 -14.52 -10.45
CA GLY A 78 -16.32 -14.44 -11.81
C GLY A 78 -15.79 -13.08 -12.20
N LEU A 79 -15.15 -13.03 -13.38
CA LEU A 79 -14.55 -11.80 -13.90
C LEU A 79 -15.59 -10.71 -14.19
N TYR A 80 -16.80 -11.11 -14.60
CA TYR A 80 -17.90 -10.18 -14.85
C TYR A 80 -18.34 -9.49 -13.55
N ASP A 81 -18.51 -10.26 -12.48
CA ASP A 81 -18.90 -9.74 -11.18
C ASP A 81 -17.82 -8.85 -10.57
N LEU A 82 -16.55 -9.26 -10.72
CA LEU A 82 -15.41 -8.45 -10.32
C LEU A 82 -15.39 -7.09 -11.03
N ARG A 83 -15.66 -7.08 -12.35
CA ARG A 83 -15.75 -5.82 -13.11
C ARG A 83 -16.84 -4.90 -12.56
N ASN A 84 -18.03 -5.43 -12.30
CA ASN A 84 -19.14 -4.67 -11.76
C ASN A 84 -18.82 -4.10 -10.36
N LEU A 85 -18.06 -4.85 -9.54
CA LEU A 85 -17.61 -4.36 -8.24
C LEU A 85 -16.68 -3.14 -8.38
N PHE A 86 -15.79 -3.11 -9.36
CA PHE A 86 -14.93 -1.95 -9.60
C PHE A 86 -15.67 -0.71 -10.11
N GLU A 87 -16.92 -0.85 -10.56
CA GLU A 87 -17.81 0.29 -10.89
C GLU A 87 -18.45 0.87 -9.61
N ALA A 88 -18.48 0.11 -8.50
CA ALA A 88 -18.98 0.59 -7.23
C ALA A 88 -17.92 1.44 -6.52
N GLU A 89 -18.20 2.73 -6.32
CA GLU A 89 -17.28 3.70 -5.70
C GLU A 89 -16.77 3.24 -4.33
N ALA A 90 -17.67 2.66 -3.51
CA ALA A 90 -17.32 2.12 -2.19
C ALA A 90 -16.25 1.05 -2.28
N PHE A 91 -16.43 0.08 -3.17
CA PHE A 91 -15.46 -0.99 -3.37
C PHE A 91 -14.15 -0.44 -3.94
N LEU A 92 -14.23 0.43 -4.95
CA LEU A 92 -13.07 1.00 -5.64
C LEU A 92 -12.14 1.74 -4.68
N ILE A 93 -12.66 2.66 -3.85
CA ILE A 93 -11.80 3.45 -2.93
C ILE A 93 -11.22 2.59 -1.80
N MET A 94 -11.99 1.63 -1.29
CA MET A 94 -11.48 0.70 -0.28
C MET A 94 -10.41 -0.22 -0.87
N PHE A 95 -10.63 -0.74 -2.08
CA PHE A 95 -9.62 -1.53 -2.80
C PHE A 95 -8.35 -0.70 -3.06
N TRP A 96 -8.49 0.56 -3.47
CA TRP A 96 -7.35 1.46 -3.69
C TRP A 96 -6.54 1.68 -2.41
N THR A 97 -7.20 1.92 -1.28
CA THR A 97 -6.54 2.06 0.03
C THR A 97 -5.77 0.79 0.39
N HIS A 98 -6.38 -0.39 0.17
CA HIS A 98 -5.72 -1.67 0.37
C HIS A 98 -4.51 -1.84 -0.55
N PHE A 99 -4.64 -1.50 -1.84
CA PHE A 99 -3.55 -1.56 -2.82
C PHE A 99 -2.35 -0.69 -2.39
N LEU A 100 -2.59 0.54 -1.97
CA LEU A 100 -1.53 1.43 -1.47
C LEU A 100 -0.83 0.86 -0.23
N ALA A 101 -1.61 0.31 0.72
CA ALA A 101 -1.07 -0.30 1.93
C ALA A 101 -0.20 -1.53 1.61
N MET A 102 -0.66 -2.41 0.73
CA MET A 102 0.08 -3.61 0.33
C MET A 102 1.35 -3.28 -0.43
N ASN A 103 1.32 -2.31 -1.35
CA ASN A 103 2.52 -1.88 -2.06
C ASN A 103 3.55 -1.30 -1.09
N LEU A 104 3.12 -0.44 -0.15
CA LEU A 104 4.03 0.11 0.85
C LEU A 104 4.60 -0.98 1.77
N PHE A 105 3.78 -1.97 2.15
CA PHE A 105 4.24 -3.13 2.93
C PHE A 105 5.32 -3.91 2.17
N CYS A 106 5.10 -4.20 0.89
CA CYS A 106 6.08 -4.87 0.04
C CYS A 106 7.39 -4.06 -0.04
N GLY A 107 7.30 -2.73 -0.24
CA GLY A 107 8.47 -1.86 -0.27
C GLY A 107 9.24 -1.84 1.06
N ALA A 108 8.52 -1.75 2.19
CA ALA A 108 9.11 -1.81 3.52
C ALA A 108 9.77 -3.16 3.81
N TRP A 109 9.14 -4.26 3.36
CA TRP A 109 9.70 -5.60 3.49
C TRP A 109 10.98 -5.75 2.65
N ILE A 110 10.97 -5.34 1.36
CA ILE A 110 12.14 -5.34 0.48
C ILE A 110 13.29 -4.59 1.16
N MET A 111 13.00 -3.42 1.73
CA MET A 111 14.03 -2.62 2.39
C MET A 111 14.62 -3.33 3.61
N LYS A 112 13.78 -3.91 4.47
CA LYS A 112 14.25 -4.63 5.67
C LYS A 112 15.06 -5.88 5.33
N ASP A 113 14.60 -6.66 4.36
CA ASP A 113 15.31 -7.87 3.93
C ASP A 113 16.64 -7.53 3.24
N SER A 114 16.67 -6.50 2.40
CA SER A 114 17.91 -6.04 1.75
C SER A 114 18.96 -5.55 2.74
N GLN A 115 18.54 -4.92 3.85
CA GLN A 115 19.45 -4.51 4.93
C GLN A 115 20.08 -5.72 5.63
N LYS A 116 19.31 -6.78 5.90
CA LYS A 116 19.83 -8.03 6.47
C LYS A 116 20.87 -8.70 5.56
N LEU A 117 20.70 -8.57 4.26
CA LEU A 117 21.58 -9.14 3.25
C LEU A 117 22.75 -8.20 2.85
N PHE A 118 22.90 -7.05 3.53
CA PHE A 118 23.92 -6.04 3.24
C PHE A 118 23.96 -5.59 1.78
N MET A 119 22.78 -5.54 1.13
CA MET A 119 22.67 -5.10 -0.26
C MET A 119 22.93 -3.60 -0.39
N SER A 120 23.56 -3.22 -1.50
CA SER A 120 23.73 -1.80 -1.84
C SER A 120 22.37 -1.14 -2.11
N LYS A 121 22.17 0.06 -1.56
CA LYS A 121 20.97 0.86 -1.78
C LYS A 121 20.66 1.11 -3.26
N TYR A 122 21.68 1.20 -4.11
CA TYR A 122 21.50 1.42 -5.55
C TYR A 122 20.88 0.22 -6.26
N ILE A 123 21.15 -0.99 -5.81
CA ILE A 123 20.56 -2.22 -6.35
C ILE A 123 19.10 -2.34 -5.93
N VAL A 124 18.79 -1.99 -4.68
CA VAL A 124 17.47 -2.08 -4.09
C VAL A 124 16.54 -0.97 -4.59
N PHE A 125 17.10 0.15 -5.05
CA PHE A 125 16.37 1.30 -5.60
C PHE A 125 15.39 0.89 -6.72
N PHE A 126 15.83 0.08 -7.69
CA PHE A 126 14.99 -0.33 -8.81
C PHE A 126 13.76 -1.14 -8.40
N PRO A 127 13.89 -2.24 -7.65
CA PRO A 127 12.72 -2.99 -7.23
C PRO A 127 11.76 -2.16 -6.35
N ILE A 128 12.26 -1.23 -5.53
CA ILE A 128 11.41 -0.36 -4.72
C ILE A 128 10.58 0.58 -5.60
N ILE A 129 11.18 1.22 -6.61
CA ILE A 129 10.43 2.06 -7.54
C ILE A 129 9.37 1.25 -8.30
N ILE A 130 9.73 0.08 -8.79
CA ILE A 130 8.77 -0.79 -9.49
C ILE A 130 7.63 -1.18 -8.53
N THR A 131 7.95 -1.47 -7.26
CA THR A 131 6.95 -1.82 -6.24
C THR A 131 5.98 -0.68 -5.97
N TYR A 132 6.41 0.57 -6.06
CA TYR A 132 5.53 1.73 -5.93
C TYR A 132 4.39 1.70 -6.96
N PHE A 133 4.71 1.39 -8.21
CA PHE A 133 3.73 1.35 -9.31
C PHE A 133 3.01 0.01 -9.40
N ILE A 134 3.76 -1.10 -9.29
CA ILE A 134 3.25 -2.47 -9.49
C ILE A 134 3.90 -3.38 -8.45
N GLY A 135 3.30 -3.45 -7.26
CA GLY A 135 3.83 -4.19 -6.11
C GLY A 135 4.36 -5.59 -6.42
N PRO A 136 3.56 -6.48 -7.02
CA PRO A 136 3.99 -7.85 -7.33
C PRO A 136 5.19 -7.93 -8.28
N LEU A 137 5.28 -7.04 -9.28
CA LEU A 137 6.39 -7.02 -10.21
C LEU A 137 7.69 -6.58 -9.52
N GLY A 138 7.60 -5.57 -8.65
CA GLY A 138 8.74 -5.14 -7.85
C GLY A 138 9.28 -6.24 -6.94
N LEU A 139 8.40 -7.04 -6.33
CA LEU A 139 8.77 -8.21 -5.54
C LEU A 139 9.49 -9.26 -6.39
N VAL A 140 9.00 -9.58 -7.58
CA VAL A 140 9.64 -10.54 -8.49
C VAL A 140 11.05 -10.08 -8.85
N VAL A 141 11.21 -8.81 -9.23
CA VAL A 141 12.53 -8.23 -9.54
C VAL A 141 13.46 -8.32 -8.31
N TYR A 142 12.94 -7.99 -7.13
CA TYR A 142 13.71 -8.09 -5.90
C TYR A 142 14.12 -9.53 -5.59
N TRP A 143 13.22 -10.51 -5.74
CA TRP A 143 13.54 -11.93 -5.50
C TRP A 143 14.62 -12.47 -6.44
N ILE A 144 14.61 -12.07 -7.70
CA ILE A 144 15.69 -12.42 -8.64
C ILE A 144 17.03 -11.87 -8.11
N ILE A 145 17.08 -10.60 -7.72
CA ILE A 145 18.28 -10.00 -7.15
C ILE A 145 18.69 -10.71 -5.84
N ARG A 146 17.73 -10.96 -4.97
CA ARG A 146 17.92 -11.63 -3.67
C ARG A 146 18.58 -13.00 -3.79
N MET A 147 18.24 -13.80 -4.81
CA MET A 147 18.83 -15.12 -5.02
C MET A 147 20.35 -15.07 -5.19
N PHE A 148 20.89 -14.00 -5.77
CA PHE A 148 22.35 -13.83 -5.90
C PHE A 148 23.02 -13.47 -4.58
N TYR A 149 22.31 -12.83 -3.66
CA TYR A 149 22.85 -12.40 -2.35
C TYR A 149 22.61 -13.44 -1.25
N ALA A 150 21.40 -13.93 -1.12
CA ALA A 150 21.01 -14.82 -0.03
C ALA A 150 21.45 -16.28 -0.27
N LYS A 151 21.65 -16.69 -1.54
CA LYS A 151 21.88 -18.10 -1.95
C LYS A 151 20.83 -19.05 -1.40
N ARG A 152 19.65 -18.56 -1.06
CA ARG A 152 18.52 -19.29 -0.45
C ARG A 152 17.21 -18.81 -1.06
N ILE A 153 16.21 -19.70 -1.10
CA ILE A 153 14.88 -19.41 -1.64
C ILE A 153 13.90 -19.01 -0.51
N ASN A 154 14.23 -19.30 0.75
CA ASN A 154 13.34 -19.03 1.88
C ASN A 154 13.03 -17.53 2.02
N LEU A 155 11.76 -17.23 2.29
CA LEU A 155 11.25 -15.86 2.43
C LEU A 155 11.62 -15.23 3.78
N LEU A 156 11.72 -16.06 4.81
CA LEU A 156 12.00 -15.67 6.19
C LEU A 156 13.19 -16.49 6.70
N ASP A 157 14.18 -15.79 7.21
CA ASP A 157 15.31 -16.34 7.99
C ASP A 157 15.21 -15.88 9.44
#